data_2f814990759147e3d38eb48c3001c670
#
_entry.id   2f814990759147e3d38eb48c3001c670
#
_cell.length_a   1.000
_cell.length_b   1.000
_cell.length_c   1.000
_cell.angle_alpha   90.00
_cell.angle_beta   90.00
_cell.angle_gamma   90.00
#
_symmetry.space_group_name_H-M   'P 1'
#
loop_
_entity.id
_entity.type
_entity.pdbx_description
1 polymer ?
#
loop_
_entity_poly.entity_id
_entity_poly.type
_entity_poly.pdbx_seq_one_letter_code
_entity_poly.pdbx_strand_id
1 'polypeptide(L)'
;MRLAVSRERTGLNHSIDKVLTRAGPVGSRQTADHQLISPVRASASGAPQCRLSRCSQFNASCDPRLNLLPGFGYITADVPFYPFSPTITAELTFVSQSADESTETVADALRNDPRLAQAKRLVAEAIGDHASRLSVRPAAESLKSGFADLIDRLSAVRGGPPIWPYLSSGLGRGPYVELADGSVKLDFICGIGVHGAGHSDPGMVAAAIDAAIEDTVMQGNLQQNPASVVMMEKLTALAQASGAELPHCLLSTSGAMANENALKIAMHHKTPADRVLAFDNAFAGRTFAMATLTDRPNYRMGLPLTFPVDYLPFRDPANPERSTRWAVDELHRLLKRHPGRYAAFWAEPIAGEGGYYPGSHEFFTALCQPLKDAGVPIIFDEVQSFSRTSRPFAFQHYGLDAFADIVTVGKITQVCATLYSSEMKPTGPILSQTFTGATASIATGIEMLNRLESNNCFGPSGQNMQMASSFQDGLANLATKYPDLVRGPYGEGMMVAFTPGDGSFDFAKKLMMHLFDIGLLGFVCGGDPTRIRFLPPPATTTQAHIDHAIELLDQGLATLP
;
A
#
# COMPACT_ATOMS: atom_id res chain seq x y z
N MET A 1 -7.20 62.54 13.66
CA MET A 1 -8.52 62.79 14.27
C MET A 1 -8.80 61.60 15.16
N ARG A 2 -8.79 61.83 16.44
CA ARG A 2 -9.02 60.87 17.54
C ARG A 2 -10.52 60.60 17.68
N LEU A 3 -10.88 59.38 18.15
CA LEU A 3 -11.88 59.05 19.15
C LEU A 3 -12.11 57.51 19.06
N ALA A 4 -11.68 56.72 19.99
CA ALA A 4 -12.07 56.40 21.38
C ALA A 4 -13.23 55.39 21.46
N VAL A 5 -12.87 54.19 21.84
CA VAL A 5 -13.15 53.41 23.07
C VAL A 5 -14.63 53.35 23.49
N SER A 6 -15.19 52.16 23.58
CA SER A 6 -15.88 51.73 24.80
C SER A 6 -15.90 50.21 24.95
N ARG A 7 -15.51 49.79 26.14
CA ARG A 7 -15.66 48.46 26.74
C ARG A 7 -17.08 48.37 27.31
N GLU A 8 -17.71 47.24 27.18
CA GLU A 8 -18.64 46.76 28.22
C GLU A 8 -18.43 45.29 28.54
N ARG A 9 -18.14 45.04 29.81
CA ARG A 9 -18.16 43.75 30.51
C ARG A 9 -19.50 43.61 31.18
N THR A 10 -20.12 42.43 31.06
CA THR A 10 -20.95 41.76 32.07
C THR A 10 -20.88 40.27 31.72
N GLY A 11 -20.42 39.34 32.47
CA GLY A 11 -20.51 39.12 33.92
C GLY A 11 -21.74 38.27 34.27
N LEU A 12 -21.57 36.91 34.34
CA LEU A 12 -22.34 36.12 35.28
C LEU A 12 -21.76 34.70 35.40
N ASN A 13 -21.14 34.46 36.56
CA ASN A 13 -20.89 33.18 37.20
C ASN A 13 -22.18 32.51 37.66
N HIS A 14 -22.25 31.19 37.60
CA HIS A 14 -22.91 30.28 38.55
C HIS A 14 -22.75 28.86 37.96
N SER A 15 -22.46 27.82 38.62
CA SER A 15 -22.18 27.40 40.00
C SER A 15 -22.03 25.86 39.90
N ILE A 16 -21.00 25.36 40.50
CA ILE A 16 -20.76 23.92 40.80
C ILE A 16 -21.70 23.55 41.97
N ASP A 17 -22.36 22.42 41.90
CA ASP A 17 -22.53 21.55 43.07
C ASP A 17 -23.06 20.15 42.70
N LYS A 18 -22.25 19.17 43.03
CA LYS A 18 -22.45 17.93 43.82
C LYS A 18 -23.84 17.28 43.82
N VAL A 19 -23.88 16.00 43.42
CA VAL A 19 -24.55 14.97 44.25
C VAL A 19 -23.71 13.68 44.25
N LEU A 20 -23.14 13.43 45.43
CA LEU A 20 -22.69 12.13 45.96
C LEU A 20 -23.83 11.49 46.76
N THR A 21 -23.75 10.16 46.90
CA THR A 21 -24.41 9.23 47.81
C THR A 21 -25.57 8.41 47.21
N ARG A 22 -25.48 7.08 47.23
CA ARG A 22 -25.48 6.17 48.35
C ARG A 22 -25.12 4.74 47.92
N ALA A 23 -24.28 4.13 48.73
CA ALA A 23 -24.01 2.68 48.81
C ALA A 23 -24.99 1.98 49.76
N GLY A 24 -25.04 0.64 49.60
CA GLY A 24 -25.46 -0.23 50.70
C GLY A 24 -26.23 -1.48 50.27
N PRO A 25 -26.13 -2.56 51.05
CA PRO A 25 -25.40 -3.77 50.63
C PRO A 25 -26.27 -5.06 50.78
N VAL A 26 -25.57 -6.26 50.66
CA VAL A 26 -25.89 -7.54 51.36
C VAL A 26 -26.54 -8.67 50.55
N GLY A 27 -25.83 -9.80 50.61
CA GLY A 27 -26.37 -11.16 50.60
C GLY A 27 -25.56 -12.12 49.74
N SER A 28 -24.54 -12.75 50.15
CA SER A 28 -24.18 -13.90 50.95
C SER A 28 -24.38 -15.29 50.28
N ARG A 29 -23.24 -16.00 50.18
CA ARG A 29 -22.97 -17.44 50.34
C ARG A 29 -23.44 -18.45 49.29
N GLN A 30 -22.48 -19.21 48.76
CA GLN A 30 -21.96 -20.54 49.16
C GLN A 30 -20.92 -21.00 48.16
N THR A 31 -19.69 -21.24 48.50
CA THR A 31 -18.87 -22.36 48.96
C THR A 31 -18.90 -23.63 48.12
N ALA A 32 -17.69 -24.02 47.80
CA ALA A 32 -17.03 -25.33 47.61
C ALA A 32 -16.58 -25.54 46.14
N ASP A 33 -15.40 -26.07 45.75
CA ASP A 33 -14.38 -26.82 46.53
C ASP A 33 -13.01 -26.72 45.83
N HIS A 34 -11.98 -26.87 46.60
CA HIS A 34 -10.57 -26.95 46.26
C HIS A 34 -10.21 -28.22 45.48
N GLN A 35 -9.32 -28.10 44.49
CA GLN A 35 -8.25 -29.08 44.33
C GLN A 35 -6.94 -28.42 43.88
N LEU A 36 -5.99 -28.43 44.81
CA LEU A 36 -4.58 -28.10 44.69
C LEU A 36 -3.85 -29.22 43.93
N ILE A 37 -3.01 -28.85 42.99
CA ILE A 37 -1.86 -29.70 42.56
C ILE A 37 -0.61 -28.85 42.66
N SER A 38 0.28 -29.25 43.55
CA SER A 38 1.57 -28.65 43.89
C SER A 38 2.66 -28.95 42.86
N PRO A 39 3.77 -28.17 42.85
CA PRO A 39 4.80 -28.24 41.84
C PRO A 39 5.90 -29.25 42.17
N VAL A 40 6.43 -29.89 41.14
CA VAL A 40 7.63 -30.73 41.24
C VAL A 40 8.88 -29.83 41.12
N ARG A 41 9.68 -29.87 42.18
CA ARG A 41 11.05 -29.35 42.23
C ARG A 41 12.00 -30.28 41.46
N ALA A 42 12.87 -29.71 40.61
CA ALA A 42 14.11 -30.34 40.22
C ALA A 42 15.27 -29.39 40.59
N SER A 43 16.24 -29.97 41.22
CA SER A 43 17.35 -29.35 41.92
C SER A 43 18.45 -28.86 40.99
N ALA A 44 19.13 -27.82 41.45
CA ALA A 44 20.29 -27.18 40.88
C ALA A 44 21.59 -27.99 41.06
N SER A 45 22.50 -27.84 40.10
CA SER A 45 23.95 -27.83 40.43
C SER A 45 24.75 -27.20 39.31
N GLY A 46 25.53 -26.18 39.63
CA GLY A 46 26.87 -25.94 39.09
C GLY A 46 27.01 -24.78 38.11
N ALA A 47 27.20 -23.58 38.61
CA ALA A 47 27.90 -22.49 37.88
C ALA A 47 29.42 -22.59 38.14
N PRO A 48 30.25 -22.03 37.23
CA PRO A 48 31.22 -21.08 37.76
C PRO A 48 31.17 -19.71 37.06
N GLN A 49 31.27 -18.72 37.88
CA GLN A 49 31.45 -17.32 37.58
C GLN A 49 32.81 -17.08 36.90
N CYS A 50 32.91 -16.21 35.91
CA CYS A 50 34.13 -15.54 35.56
C CYS A 50 33.91 -14.03 35.60
N ARG A 51 34.81 -13.38 36.36
CA ARG A 51 34.78 -11.95 36.72
C ARG A 51 35.28 -11.09 35.55
N LEU A 52 34.63 -9.98 35.36
CA LEU A 52 35.12 -8.80 34.63
C LEU A 52 36.30 -8.16 35.41
N SER A 53 37.41 -7.92 34.74
CA SER A 53 38.37 -6.90 35.17
C SER A 53 38.65 -5.93 34.02
N ARG A 54 38.54 -4.66 34.36
CA ARG A 54 38.83 -3.46 33.57
C ARG A 54 40.30 -3.46 33.11
N CYS A 55 40.54 -2.96 31.91
CA CYS A 55 41.73 -2.16 31.65
C CYS A 55 41.44 -1.09 30.60
N SER A 56 41.73 0.11 31.01
CA SER A 56 41.65 1.38 30.29
C SER A 56 42.96 1.71 29.58
N GLN A 57 42.87 2.43 28.48
CA GLN A 57 43.88 3.30 27.85
C GLN A 57 45.02 2.63 27.06
N PHE A 58 45.08 2.94 25.78
CA PHE A 58 46.23 3.66 25.20
C PHE A 58 45.89 4.16 23.77
N ASN A 59 46.08 5.44 23.57
CA ASN A 59 46.27 6.11 22.27
C ASN A 59 47.60 5.67 21.66
N ALA A 60 47.65 5.48 20.34
CA ALA A 60 48.70 6.02 19.47
C ALA A 60 48.48 5.63 18.00
N SER A 61 48.59 6.64 17.17
CA SER A 61 48.82 6.64 15.73
C SER A 61 49.94 5.70 15.28
N CYS A 62 49.80 5.07 14.10
CA CYS A 62 50.87 4.96 13.10
C CYS A 62 50.41 4.29 11.80
N ASP A 63 50.95 4.77 10.76
CA ASP A 63 51.10 4.67 9.33
C ASP A 63 51.10 3.24 8.69
N PRO A 64 50.75 3.14 7.40
CA PRO A 64 50.59 1.86 6.70
C PRO A 64 51.84 1.52 5.89
N ARG A 65 52.36 0.33 6.04
CA ARG A 65 53.11 -0.51 5.10
C ARG A 65 53.71 -1.70 5.82
N LEU A 66 53.45 -2.90 5.35
CA LEU A 66 54.41 -3.97 5.04
C LEU A 66 53.83 -5.39 5.22
N ASN A 67 53.80 -6.08 4.09
CA ASN A 67 54.22 -7.46 3.84
C ASN A 67 53.64 -8.67 4.61
N LEU A 68 53.13 -9.54 3.78
CA LEU A 68 53.00 -10.99 3.85
C LEU A 68 54.05 -11.73 4.69
N LEU A 69 53.61 -12.65 5.53
CA LEU A 69 54.16 -14.02 5.66
C LEU A 69 53.20 -14.92 6.51
N PRO A 70 53.29 -16.27 6.39
CA PRO A 70 52.20 -17.19 6.60
C PRO A 70 52.27 -17.96 7.94
N GLY A 71 51.12 -18.47 8.37
CA GLY A 71 51.09 -19.53 9.38
C GLY A 71 50.07 -19.29 10.50
N PHE A 72 48.86 -19.77 10.33
CA PHE A 72 48.02 -20.14 11.46
C PHE A 72 47.37 -21.50 11.23
N GLY A 73 47.70 -22.40 12.18
CA GLY A 73 47.27 -23.77 12.20
C GLY A 73 45.76 -23.94 12.43
N TYR A 74 45.27 -24.98 11.83
CA TYR A 74 43.93 -25.50 12.01
C TYR A 74 43.78 -26.13 13.40
N ILE A 75 42.72 -25.73 14.12
CA ILE A 75 42.21 -26.49 15.27
C ILE A 75 41.30 -27.57 14.70
N THR A 76 41.75 -28.82 14.77
CA THR A 76 40.95 -30.02 14.45
C THR A 76 40.10 -30.35 15.67
N ALA A 77 38.76 -30.32 15.52
CA ALA A 77 37.86 -30.98 16.43
C ALA A 77 37.60 -32.39 15.91
N ASP A 78 37.96 -33.40 16.73
CA ASP A 78 37.72 -34.81 16.45
C ASP A 78 36.20 -35.11 16.42
N VAL A 79 35.70 -35.53 15.26
CA VAL A 79 34.43 -36.20 15.12
C VAL A 79 34.73 -37.66 14.72
N PRO A 80 34.17 -38.68 15.38
CA PRO A 80 34.50 -40.07 15.10
C PRO A 80 33.97 -40.49 13.73
N PHE A 81 34.90 -40.95 12.89
CA PHE A 81 34.64 -41.63 11.62
C PHE A 81 34.08 -43.02 11.86
N TYR A 82 32.92 -43.33 11.28
CA TYR A 82 32.50 -44.72 11.03
C TYR A 82 33.02 -45.16 9.67
N PRO A 83 33.63 -46.39 9.58
CA PRO A 83 34.17 -46.86 8.31
C PRO A 83 33.05 -47.37 7.41
N PHE A 84 32.86 -46.72 6.26
CA PHE A 84 32.15 -47.32 5.13
C PHE A 84 33.06 -48.29 4.38
N SER A 85 32.53 -49.49 4.19
CA SER A 85 33.18 -50.56 3.41
C SER A 85 33.26 -50.18 1.91
N PRO A 86 34.36 -50.43 1.21
CA PRO A 86 34.47 -50.15 -0.21
C PRO A 86 34.05 -51.37 -1.02
N THR A 87 33.15 -51.22 -1.94
CA THR A 87 33.15 -51.83 -3.27
C THR A 87 31.82 -51.64 -3.98
N ILE A 88 31.65 -50.53 -4.73
CA ILE A 88 30.89 -50.52 -5.96
C ILE A 88 31.71 -49.65 -6.92
N THR A 89 32.53 -50.27 -7.75
CA THR A 89 33.06 -49.70 -8.98
C THR A 89 31.91 -49.62 -9.99
N ALA A 90 31.18 -48.50 -9.98
CA ALA A 90 30.36 -48.12 -11.12
C ALA A 90 31.29 -47.39 -12.08
N GLU A 91 31.64 -48.01 -13.19
CA GLU A 91 32.18 -47.30 -14.35
C GLU A 91 31.18 -46.24 -14.79
N LEU A 92 31.48 -44.99 -14.43
CA LEU A 92 30.81 -43.83 -15.04
C LEU A 92 31.31 -43.76 -16.50
N THR A 93 30.61 -44.46 -17.38
CA THR A 93 30.68 -44.19 -18.81
C THR A 93 30.12 -42.78 -19.01
N PHE A 94 31.01 -41.79 -19.13
CA PHE A 94 30.67 -40.50 -19.69
C PHE A 94 30.25 -40.75 -21.15
N VAL A 95 28.96 -40.92 -21.38
CA VAL A 95 28.40 -40.72 -22.72
C VAL A 95 28.53 -39.22 -22.98
N SER A 96 29.51 -38.82 -23.77
CA SER A 96 29.53 -37.51 -24.39
C SER A 96 28.35 -37.47 -25.37
N GLN A 97 27.18 -37.12 -24.86
CA GLN A 97 26.16 -36.56 -25.72
C GLN A 97 26.77 -35.24 -26.22
N SER A 98 26.95 -35.14 -27.53
CA SER A 98 27.17 -33.88 -28.22
C SER A 98 26.08 -32.94 -27.69
N ALA A 99 26.47 -31.93 -26.92
CA ALA A 99 25.58 -30.88 -26.52
C ALA A 99 25.13 -30.23 -27.84
N ASP A 100 23.90 -30.52 -28.23
CA ASP A 100 23.14 -29.65 -29.09
C ASP A 100 23.15 -28.31 -28.32
N GLU A 101 23.78 -27.28 -28.88
CA GLU A 101 23.79 -25.95 -28.29
C GLU A 101 22.33 -25.40 -28.33
N SER A 102 21.48 -25.89 -27.42
CA SER A 102 20.17 -25.30 -27.23
C SER A 102 20.41 -23.93 -26.62
N THR A 103 20.03 -22.90 -27.32
CA THR A 103 20.02 -21.51 -26.82
C THR A 103 18.96 -21.30 -25.74
N GLU A 104 18.27 -22.35 -25.31
CA GLU A 104 17.14 -22.36 -24.39
C GLU A 104 17.52 -23.11 -23.10
N THR A 105 17.17 -22.52 -21.94
CA THR A 105 17.37 -23.19 -20.65
C THR A 105 16.34 -24.31 -20.45
N VAL A 106 16.62 -25.26 -19.55
CA VAL A 106 15.65 -26.31 -19.16
C VAL A 106 14.35 -25.67 -18.62
N ALA A 107 14.45 -24.53 -17.93
CA ALA A 107 13.30 -23.79 -17.44
C ALA A 107 12.44 -23.19 -18.58
N ASP A 108 13.09 -22.70 -19.65
CA ASP A 108 12.37 -22.19 -20.82
C ASP A 108 11.67 -23.33 -21.56
N ALA A 109 12.33 -24.47 -21.72
CA ALA A 109 11.72 -25.68 -22.29
C ALA A 109 10.49 -26.12 -21.48
N LEU A 110 10.55 -26.05 -20.14
CA LEU A 110 9.41 -26.33 -19.28
C LEU A 110 8.28 -25.30 -19.46
N ARG A 111 8.57 -24.01 -19.52
CA ARG A 111 7.57 -22.95 -19.74
C ARG A 111 6.87 -23.11 -21.10
N ASN A 112 7.60 -23.58 -22.10
CA ASN A 112 7.10 -23.81 -23.46
C ASN A 112 6.44 -25.20 -23.62
N ASP A 113 6.33 -26.03 -22.57
CA ASP A 113 5.70 -27.35 -22.64
C ASP A 113 4.21 -27.19 -22.98
N PRO A 114 3.71 -27.86 -24.05
CA PRO A 114 2.33 -27.75 -24.48
C PRO A 114 1.30 -28.20 -23.44
N ARG A 115 1.71 -29.06 -22.50
CA ARG A 115 0.86 -29.48 -21.36
C ARG A 115 0.56 -28.33 -20.41
N LEU A 116 1.52 -27.42 -20.16
CA LEU A 116 1.28 -26.22 -19.35
C LEU A 116 0.32 -25.26 -20.05
N ALA A 117 0.50 -25.05 -21.34
CA ALA A 117 -0.43 -24.24 -22.13
C ALA A 117 -1.86 -24.84 -22.12
N GLN A 118 -1.98 -26.16 -22.21
CA GLN A 118 -3.27 -26.86 -22.09
C GLN A 118 -3.88 -26.70 -20.69
N ALA A 119 -3.09 -26.86 -19.63
CA ALA A 119 -3.56 -26.71 -18.26
C ALA A 119 -4.10 -25.29 -18.01
N LYS A 120 -3.38 -24.25 -18.44
CA LYS A 120 -3.83 -22.85 -18.33
C LYS A 120 -5.16 -22.62 -19.06
N ARG A 121 -5.33 -23.16 -20.26
CA ARG A 121 -6.61 -23.07 -21.00
C ARG A 121 -7.76 -23.73 -20.25
N LEU A 122 -7.57 -24.96 -19.76
CA LEU A 122 -8.60 -25.68 -19.01
C LEU A 122 -9.01 -24.94 -17.71
N VAL A 123 -8.04 -24.35 -17.01
CA VAL A 123 -8.34 -23.53 -15.83
C VAL A 123 -9.11 -22.27 -16.20
N ALA A 124 -8.72 -21.59 -17.28
CA ALA A 124 -9.42 -20.38 -17.76
C ALA A 124 -10.86 -20.69 -18.20
N GLU A 125 -11.08 -21.81 -18.91
CA GLU A 125 -12.41 -22.29 -19.32
C GLU A 125 -13.27 -22.59 -18.09
N ALA A 126 -12.76 -23.35 -17.12
CA ALA A 126 -13.48 -23.68 -15.89
C ALA A 126 -13.86 -22.41 -15.08
N ILE A 127 -12.93 -21.45 -14.94
CA ILE A 127 -13.23 -20.17 -14.29
C ILE A 127 -14.32 -19.43 -15.09
N GLY A 128 -14.20 -19.34 -16.41
CA GLY A 128 -15.16 -18.67 -17.27
C GLY A 128 -16.57 -19.25 -17.15
N ASP A 129 -16.71 -20.57 -17.16
CA ASP A 129 -17.99 -21.27 -17.05
C ASP A 129 -18.68 -20.98 -15.71
N HIS A 130 -17.93 -21.00 -14.62
CA HIS A 130 -18.48 -20.73 -13.29
C HIS A 130 -18.73 -19.24 -13.05
N ALA A 131 -17.78 -18.39 -13.41
CA ALA A 131 -17.87 -16.95 -13.21
C ALA A 131 -18.94 -16.27 -14.09
N SER A 132 -19.35 -16.89 -15.21
CA SER A 132 -20.47 -16.41 -16.04
C SER A 132 -21.80 -16.31 -15.30
N ARG A 133 -21.95 -17.03 -14.18
CA ARG A 133 -23.15 -17.06 -13.33
C ARG A 133 -23.19 -15.96 -12.26
N LEU A 134 -22.13 -15.16 -12.18
CA LEU A 134 -22.02 -14.11 -11.17
C LEU A 134 -22.82 -12.87 -11.59
N SER A 135 -23.82 -12.55 -10.78
CA SER A 135 -24.59 -11.29 -10.82
C SER A 135 -24.87 -10.86 -9.39
N VAL A 136 -25.01 -9.57 -9.14
CA VAL A 136 -25.32 -9.05 -7.79
C VAL A 136 -26.52 -9.78 -7.22
N ARG A 137 -26.36 -10.34 -6.02
CA ARG A 137 -27.40 -11.09 -5.31
C ARG A 137 -27.13 -11.08 -3.80
N PRO A 138 -28.17 -11.25 -2.95
CA PRO A 138 -28.02 -11.37 -1.50
C PRO A 138 -27.38 -12.70 -1.10
N ALA A 139 -27.01 -12.82 0.18
CA ALA A 139 -26.50 -14.04 0.79
C ALA A 139 -27.52 -15.20 0.70
N ALA A 140 -27.02 -16.39 0.43
CA ALA A 140 -27.81 -17.61 0.46
C ALA A 140 -28.12 -18.01 1.91
N GLU A 141 -29.39 -18.25 2.24
CA GLU A 141 -29.83 -18.53 3.61
C GLU A 141 -29.08 -19.72 4.23
N SER A 142 -28.83 -20.77 3.43
CA SER A 142 -28.11 -21.97 3.87
C SER A 142 -26.64 -21.75 4.18
N LEU A 143 -26.03 -20.64 3.76
CA LEU A 143 -24.61 -20.33 3.97
C LEU A 143 -24.38 -19.31 5.10
N LYS A 144 -25.41 -18.59 5.54
CA LYS A 144 -25.29 -17.51 6.52
C LYS A 144 -24.66 -17.93 7.85
N SER A 145 -25.08 -19.09 8.41
CA SER A 145 -24.55 -19.56 9.70
C SER A 145 -23.08 -19.94 9.62
N GLY A 146 -22.67 -20.63 8.56
CA GLY A 146 -21.26 -20.99 8.33
C GLY A 146 -20.38 -19.75 8.08
N PHE A 147 -20.92 -18.76 7.38
CA PHE A 147 -20.25 -17.49 7.16
C PHE A 147 -20.05 -16.70 8.47
N ALA A 148 -21.09 -16.64 9.31
CA ALA A 148 -20.99 -15.99 10.63
C ALA A 148 -19.91 -16.65 11.50
N ASP A 149 -19.87 -18.01 11.55
CA ASP A 149 -18.81 -18.75 12.27
C ASP A 149 -17.40 -18.39 11.74
N LEU A 150 -17.23 -18.27 10.42
CA LEU A 150 -15.95 -17.88 9.83
C LEU A 150 -15.54 -16.44 10.23
N ILE A 151 -16.49 -15.49 10.25
CA ILE A 151 -16.25 -14.12 10.70
C ILE A 151 -15.87 -14.08 12.18
N ASP A 152 -16.54 -14.86 13.04
CA ASP A 152 -16.26 -14.94 14.46
C ASP A 152 -14.86 -15.52 14.72
N ARG A 153 -14.50 -16.59 14.02
CA ARG A 153 -13.17 -17.21 14.09
C ARG A 153 -12.08 -16.25 13.61
N LEU A 154 -12.31 -15.54 12.49
CA LEU A 154 -11.41 -14.49 12.00
C LEU A 154 -11.23 -13.40 13.04
N SER A 155 -12.34 -12.94 13.63
CA SER A 155 -12.33 -11.89 14.67
C SER A 155 -11.54 -12.32 15.90
N ALA A 156 -11.71 -13.55 16.33
CA ALA A 156 -11.01 -14.11 17.49
C ALA A 156 -9.48 -14.17 17.26
N VAL A 157 -9.02 -14.72 16.14
CA VAL A 157 -7.58 -14.84 15.86
C VAL A 157 -6.93 -13.52 15.47
N ARG A 158 -7.70 -12.58 14.91
CA ARG A 158 -7.21 -11.25 14.52
C ARG A 158 -7.17 -10.26 15.71
N GLY A 159 -7.88 -10.54 16.80
CA GLY A 159 -8.02 -9.63 17.94
C GLY A 159 -9.09 -8.54 17.73
N GLY A 160 -10.03 -8.74 16.81
CA GLY A 160 -11.15 -7.83 16.55
C GLY A 160 -11.82 -8.07 15.18
N PRO A 161 -13.07 -7.61 15.00
CA PRO A 161 -13.82 -7.85 13.78
C PRO A 161 -13.22 -7.08 12.59
N PRO A 162 -13.45 -7.55 11.35
CA PRO A 162 -13.20 -6.75 10.15
C PRO A 162 -14.14 -5.52 10.13
N ILE A 163 -13.80 -4.51 9.33
CA ILE A 163 -14.63 -3.28 9.19
C ILE A 163 -16.01 -3.62 8.62
N TRP A 164 -16.07 -4.53 7.69
CA TRP A 164 -17.29 -5.17 7.18
C TRP A 164 -17.07 -6.68 7.03
N PRO A 165 -18.14 -7.48 7.00
CA PRO A 165 -18.02 -8.93 6.92
C PRO A 165 -17.65 -9.37 5.49
N TYR A 166 -16.43 -9.08 5.04
CA TYR A 166 -15.92 -9.47 3.74
C TYR A 166 -15.02 -10.70 3.87
N LEU A 167 -15.52 -11.83 3.41
CA LEU A 167 -14.74 -13.05 3.15
C LEU A 167 -15.09 -13.52 1.75
N SER A 168 -14.14 -13.44 0.81
CA SER A 168 -14.33 -13.91 -0.56
C SER A 168 -14.49 -15.42 -0.60
N SER A 169 -15.32 -15.93 -1.52
CA SER A 169 -15.34 -17.36 -1.87
C SER A 169 -14.10 -17.78 -2.66
N GLY A 170 -13.34 -16.81 -3.17
CA GLY A 170 -12.20 -16.99 -4.06
C GLY A 170 -12.54 -16.81 -5.54
N LEU A 171 -13.81 -16.61 -5.90
CA LEU A 171 -14.25 -16.45 -7.28
C LEU A 171 -14.82 -15.06 -7.55
N GLY A 172 -14.52 -14.52 -8.74
CA GLY A 172 -15.10 -13.30 -9.24
C GLY A 172 -15.01 -13.18 -10.76
N ARG A 173 -15.48 -12.05 -11.30
CA ARG A 173 -15.39 -11.73 -12.73
C ARG A 173 -15.40 -10.23 -12.93
N GLY A 174 -14.30 -9.68 -13.45
CA GLY A 174 -14.17 -8.24 -13.55
C GLY A 174 -14.40 -7.59 -12.17
N PRO A 175 -15.26 -6.59 -12.03
CA PRO A 175 -15.52 -5.97 -10.73
C PRO A 175 -16.50 -6.77 -9.83
N TYR A 176 -17.04 -7.90 -10.26
CA TYR A 176 -17.93 -8.72 -9.44
C TYR A 176 -17.15 -9.73 -8.60
N VAL A 177 -17.49 -9.83 -7.31
CA VAL A 177 -16.89 -10.78 -6.37
C VAL A 177 -17.97 -11.56 -5.63
N GLU A 178 -17.80 -12.86 -5.50
CA GLU A 178 -18.64 -13.71 -4.66
C GLU A 178 -18.02 -13.79 -3.25
N LEU A 179 -18.86 -13.63 -2.23
CA LEU A 179 -18.47 -13.85 -0.83
C LEU A 179 -18.82 -15.26 -0.39
N ALA A 180 -18.23 -15.71 0.72
CA ALA A 180 -18.41 -17.07 1.22
C ALA A 180 -19.83 -17.35 1.74
N ASP A 181 -20.69 -16.35 1.87
CA ASP A 181 -22.13 -16.49 2.12
C ASP A 181 -22.96 -16.65 0.83
N GLY A 182 -22.31 -16.72 -0.33
CA GLY A 182 -22.93 -16.82 -1.64
C GLY A 182 -23.49 -15.50 -2.18
N SER A 183 -23.36 -14.39 -1.45
CA SER A 183 -23.68 -13.07 -2.00
C SER A 183 -22.68 -12.66 -3.07
N VAL A 184 -23.14 -11.91 -4.07
CA VAL A 184 -22.27 -11.32 -5.09
C VAL A 184 -22.38 -9.82 -5.01
N LYS A 185 -21.21 -9.15 -5.01
CA LYS A 185 -21.10 -7.70 -4.89
C LYS A 185 -20.41 -7.13 -6.13
N LEU A 186 -20.79 -5.91 -6.50
CA LEU A 186 -20.02 -5.05 -7.40
C LEU A 186 -18.94 -4.35 -6.57
N ASP A 187 -17.70 -4.79 -6.72
CA ASP A 187 -16.55 -4.29 -5.95
C ASP A 187 -15.87 -3.14 -6.70
N PHE A 188 -16.22 -1.93 -6.29
CA PHE A 188 -15.60 -0.70 -6.77
C PHE A 188 -14.58 -0.13 -5.77
N ILE A 189 -14.11 -0.95 -4.80
CA ILE A 189 -12.95 -0.59 -3.98
C ILE A 189 -11.74 -1.51 -4.23
N CYS A 190 -11.97 -2.76 -4.67
CA CYS A 190 -10.94 -3.66 -5.17
C CYS A 190 -9.73 -3.81 -4.22
N GLY A 191 -9.98 -3.99 -2.91
CA GLY A 191 -8.91 -4.07 -1.91
C GLY A 191 -8.13 -2.76 -1.75
N ILE A 192 -8.81 -1.63 -1.88
CA ILE A 192 -8.23 -0.27 -1.96
C ILE A 192 -7.32 -0.16 -3.20
N GLY A 193 -7.85 -0.60 -4.35
CA GLY A 193 -7.21 -0.45 -5.66
C GLY A 193 -6.15 -1.49 -6.00
N VAL A 194 -6.13 -2.66 -5.35
CA VAL A 194 -5.17 -3.72 -5.65
C VAL A 194 -5.58 -4.54 -6.89
N HIS A 195 -6.88 -4.87 -7.01
CA HIS A 195 -7.38 -5.73 -8.10
C HIS A 195 -7.62 -4.94 -9.39
N GLY A 196 -6.54 -4.49 -10.04
CA GLY A 196 -6.63 -3.66 -11.26
C GLY A 196 -7.24 -4.34 -12.48
N ALA A 197 -7.12 -5.67 -12.57
CA ALA A 197 -7.78 -6.52 -13.57
C ALA A 197 -9.13 -7.10 -13.07
N GLY A 198 -9.62 -6.64 -11.90
CA GLY A 198 -10.78 -7.25 -11.25
C GLY A 198 -10.45 -8.59 -10.60
N HIS A 199 -11.50 -9.41 -10.38
CA HIS A 199 -11.42 -10.68 -9.67
C HIS A 199 -11.32 -11.85 -10.65
N SER A 200 -10.54 -12.89 -10.30
CA SER A 200 -10.35 -14.14 -11.05
C SER A 200 -10.06 -13.97 -12.54
N ASP A 201 -9.30 -12.92 -12.89
CA ASP A 201 -8.97 -12.66 -14.27
C ASP A 201 -8.11 -13.79 -14.86
N PRO A 202 -8.46 -14.35 -16.03
CA PRO A 202 -7.77 -15.50 -16.61
C PRO A 202 -6.30 -15.27 -16.92
N GLY A 203 -5.90 -14.05 -17.34
CA GLY A 203 -4.49 -13.72 -17.61
C GLY A 203 -3.69 -13.64 -16.34
N MET A 204 -4.25 -13.04 -15.28
CA MET A 204 -3.63 -12.99 -13.95
C MET A 204 -3.46 -14.40 -13.36
N VAL A 205 -4.48 -15.26 -13.54
CA VAL A 205 -4.40 -16.67 -13.11
C VAL A 205 -3.35 -17.43 -13.91
N ALA A 206 -3.27 -17.25 -15.23
CA ALA A 206 -2.27 -17.89 -16.07
C ALA A 206 -0.84 -17.48 -15.67
N ALA A 207 -0.61 -16.19 -15.43
CA ALA A 207 0.69 -15.67 -14.93
C ALA A 207 1.06 -16.26 -13.55
N ALA A 208 0.08 -16.42 -12.66
CA ALA A 208 0.30 -17.06 -11.36
C ALA A 208 0.65 -18.56 -11.50
N ILE A 209 0.05 -19.28 -12.46
CA ILE A 209 0.38 -20.69 -12.76
C ILE A 209 1.83 -20.78 -13.29
N ASP A 210 2.24 -19.88 -14.18
CA ASP A 210 3.63 -19.86 -14.68
C ASP A 210 4.63 -19.60 -13.54
N ALA A 211 4.28 -18.72 -12.61
CA ALA A 211 5.11 -18.48 -11.43
C ALA A 211 5.15 -19.66 -10.45
N ALA A 212 4.12 -20.50 -10.41
CA ALA A 212 4.04 -21.62 -9.47
C ALA A 212 5.05 -22.76 -9.75
N ILE A 213 5.67 -22.77 -10.93
CA ILE A 213 6.75 -23.72 -11.29
C ILE A 213 8.15 -23.17 -11.00
N GLU A 214 8.26 -21.99 -10.41
CA GLU A 214 9.50 -21.33 -10.03
C GLU A 214 9.64 -21.23 -8.50
N ASP A 215 10.76 -20.66 -8.01
CA ASP A 215 10.93 -20.33 -6.61
C ASP A 215 9.88 -19.32 -6.14
N THR A 216 9.27 -19.55 -4.99
CA THR A 216 8.09 -18.81 -4.53
C THR A 216 8.39 -17.38 -4.09
N VAL A 217 9.63 -17.08 -3.73
CA VAL A 217 10.03 -15.76 -3.18
C VAL A 217 11.35 -15.30 -3.78
N MET A 218 11.40 -14.04 -4.21
CA MET A 218 12.62 -13.37 -4.62
C MET A 218 13.33 -12.74 -3.42
N GLN A 219 14.56 -13.16 -3.21
CA GLN A 219 15.43 -12.65 -2.16
C GLN A 219 16.34 -11.54 -2.76
N GLY A 220 16.00 -10.30 -2.47
CA GLY A 220 16.45 -9.06 -3.07
C GLY A 220 17.87 -8.94 -3.58
N ASN A 221 18.87 -9.22 -2.74
CA ASN A 221 20.26 -9.00 -3.13
C ASN A 221 20.99 -10.30 -3.52
N LEU A 222 20.39 -11.48 -3.30
CA LEU A 222 21.05 -12.76 -3.50
C LEU A 222 20.44 -13.58 -4.64
N GLN A 223 19.12 -13.54 -4.78
CA GLN A 223 18.40 -14.40 -5.72
C GLN A 223 17.39 -13.58 -6.50
N GLN A 224 17.63 -13.43 -7.78
CA GLN A 224 16.75 -12.76 -8.73
C GLN A 224 16.42 -13.72 -9.86
N ASN A 225 15.32 -13.48 -10.55
CA ASN A 225 14.93 -14.19 -11.76
C ASN A 225 14.72 -13.22 -12.93
N PRO A 226 14.60 -13.70 -14.18
CA PRO A 226 14.35 -12.84 -15.33
C PRO A 226 13.09 -11.97 -15.19
N ALA A 227 12.03 -12.49 -14.55
CA ALA A 227 10.79 -11.73 -14.37
C ALA A 227 10.99 -10.48 -13.49
N SER A 228 11.85 -10.54 -12.47
CA SER A 228 12.15 -9.35 -11.66
C SER A 228 12.89 -8.26 -12.46
N VAL A 229 13.75 -8.65 -13.40
CA VAL A 229 14.42 -7.70 -14.31
C VAL A 229 13.39 -7.05 -15.24
N VAL A 230 12.55 -7.86 -15.90
CA VAL A 230 11.49 -7.37 -16.80
C VAL A 230 10.53 -6.44 -16.08
N MET A 231 10.13 -6.75 -14.83
CA MET A 231 9.26 -5.88 -14.04
C MET A 231 9.90 -4.53 -13.75
N MET A 232 11.16 -4.51 -13.34
CA MET A 232 11.89 -3.26 -13.05
C MET A 232 12.09 -2.44 -14.33
N GLU A 233 12.45 -3.06 -15.45
CA GLU A 233 12.60 -2.39 -16.75
C GLU A 233 11.27 -1.77 -17.23
N LYS A 234 10.16 -2.51 -17.12
CA LYS A 234 8.83 -1.96 -17.48
C LYS A 234 8.46 -0.75 -16.63
N LEU A 235 8.66 -0.82 -15.32
CA LEU A 235 8.35 0.31 -14.42
C LEU A 235 9.21 1.53 -14.74
N THR A 236 10.52 1.36 -14.94
CA THR A 236 11.42 2.47 -15.29
C THR A 236 11.10 3.03 -16.68
N ALA A 237 10.80 2.19 -17.67
CA ALA A 237 10.39 2.64 -19.00
C ALA A 237 9.10 3.47 -18.96
N LEU A 238 8.08 3.00 -18.22
CA LEU A 238 6.82 3.75 -18.02
C LEU A 238 7.06 5.10 -17.32
N ALA A 239 7.90 5.12 -16.28
CA ALA A 239 8.19 6.33 -15.52
C ALA A 239 8.94 7.38 -16.35
N GLN A 240 9.80 6.94 -17.28
CA GLN A 240 10.61 7.82 -18.13
C GLN A 240 9.92 8.21 -19.45
N ALA A 241 8.74 7.65 -19.74
CA ALA A 241 8.07 7.80 -21.03
C ALA A 241 7.70 9.26 -21.39
N SER A 242 7.63 10.17 -20.42
CA SER A 242 7.32 11.59 -20.63
C SER A 242 8.47 12.54 -20.26
N GLY A 243 9.63 12.02 -19.86
CA GLY A 243 10.85 12.81 -19.68
C GLY A 243 11.42 12.85 -18.26
N ALA A 244 10.83 12.14 -17.28
CA ALA A 244 11.42 12.00 -15.95
C ALA A 244 12.72 11.16 -16.02
N GLU A 245 13.71 11.50 -15.21
CA GLU A 245 14.98 10.76 -15.12
C GLU A 245 14.92 9.80 -13.92
N LEU A 246 14.34 8.59 -14.12
CA LEU A 246 14.13 7.57 -13.11
C LEU A 246 14.64 6.20 -13.57
N PRO A 247 15.97 6.03 -13.82
CA PRO A 247 16.52 4.81 -14.41
C PRO A 247 16.68 3.66 -13.41
N HIS A 248 16.51 3.90 -12.12
CA HIS A 248 16.73 2.90 -11.09
C HIS A 248 15.40 2.45 -10.44
N CYS A 249 15.30 1.15 -10.14
CA CYS A 249 14.12 0.57 -9.51
C CYS A 249 14.53 -0.47 -8.46
N LEU A 250 13.87 -0.47 -7.31
CA LEU A 250 13.97 -1.49 -6.27
C LEU A 250 12.60 -2.03 -5.93
N LEU A 251 12.39 -3.33 -6.09
CA LEU A 251 11.14 -4.00 -5.71
C LEU A 251 10.99 -4.11 -4.20
N SER A 252 9.76 -4.11 -3.72
CA SER A 252 9.38 -4.16 -2.30
C SER A 252 8.07 -4.91 -2.10
N THR A 253 7.87 -5.47 -0.90
CA THR A 253 6.67 -6.26 -0.57
C THR A 253 5.43 -5.44 -0.24
N SER A 254 5.56 -4.14 0.04
CA SER A 254 4.43 -3.26 0.34
C SER A 254 4.71 -1.81 0.00
N GLY A 255 3.65 -1.00 -0.20
CA GLY A 255 3.77 0.44 -0.41
C GLY A 255 4.47 1.16 0.74
N ALA A 256 4.21 0.76 1.99
CA ALA A 256 4.92 1.30 3.14
C ALA A 256 6.43 1.02 3.08
N MET A 257 6.85 -0.16 2.63
CA MET A 257 8.28 -0.47 2.44
C MET A 257 8.90 0.26 1.25
N ALA A 258 8.13 0.50 0.18
CA ALA A 258 8.59 1.35 -0.92
C ALA A 258 8.82 2.78 -0.43
N ASN A 259 7.91 3.34 0.37
CA ASN A 259 8.03 4.66 0.99
C ASN A 259 9.20 4.74 2.00
N GLU A 260 9.41 3.69 2.81
CA GLU A 260 10.59 3.58 3.69
C GLU A 260 11.90 3.65 2.89
N ASN A 261 11.97 2.93 1.77
CA ASN A 261 13.15 2.95 0.91
C ASN A 261 13.35 4.33 0.27
N ALA A 262 12.28 4.98 -0.21
CA ALA A 262 12.32 6.34 -0.75
C ALA A 262 12.86 7.34 0.28
N LEU A 263 12.34 7.29 1.50
CA LEU A 263 12.78 8.16 2.59
C LEU A 263 14.23 7.88 3.01
N LYS A 264 14.65 6.61 3.08
CA LYS A 264 16.06 6.24 3.35
C LYS A 264 17.00 6.78 2.30
N ILE A 265 16.65 6.69 1.02
CA ILE A 265 17.41 7.26 -0.10
C ILE A 265 17.58 8.76 0.08
N ALA A 266 16.47 9.48 0.28
CA ALA A 266 16.47 10.93 0.43
C ALA A 266 17.26 11.40 1.65
N MET A 267 17.06 10.79 2.81
CA MET A 267 17.81 11.10 4.04
C MET A 267 19.31 10.80 3.91
N HIS A 268 19.67 9.69 3.25
CA HIS A 268 21.07 9.35 2.98
C HIS A 268 21.73 10.41 2.09
N HIS A 269 21.06 10.79 1.01
CA HIS A 269 21.54 11.83 0.08
C HIS A 269 21.68 13.20 0.76
N LYS A 270 20.78 13.56 1.65
CA LYS A 270 20.72 14.88 2.31
C LYS A 270 21.32 14.90 3.71
N THR A 271 22.06 13.88 4.13
CA THR A 271 22.75 13.90 5.43
C THR A 271 23.51 15.21 5.63
N PRO A 272 23.35 15.93 6.79
CA PRO A 272 22.67 15.54 8.03
C PRO A 272 21.21 16.05 8.18
N ALA A 273 20.51 16.36 7.09
CA ALA A 273 19.11 16.80 7.16
C ALA A 273 18.22 15.71 7.76
N ASP A 274 17.30 16.11 8.63
CA ASP A 274 16.52 15.19 9.47
C ASP A 274 15.01 15.47 9.50
N ARG A 275 14.55 16.48 8.76
CA ARG A 275 13.14 16.89 8.68
C ARG A 275 12.55 16.49 7.34
N VAL A 276 11.24 16.26 7.32
CA VAL A 276 10.49 15.96 6.10
C VAL A 276 9.32 16.94 5.97
N LEU A 277 9.06 17.39 4.75
CA LEU A 277 7.84 18.10 4.39
C LEU A 277 6.83 17.10 3.84
N ALA A 278 5.56 17.24 4.21
CA ALA A 278 4.44 16.49 3.65
C ALA A 278 3.20 17.37 3.58
N PHE A 279 2.10 16.87 3.04
CA PHE A 279 0.82 17.56 3.09
C PHE A 279 0.00 17.18 4.31
N ASP A 280 -0.88 18.09 4.74
CA ASP A 280 -1.95 17.80 5.69
C ASP A 280 -2.77 16.59 5.21
N ASN A 281 -3.19 15.75 6.14
CA ASN A 281 -3.94 14.53 5.87
C ASN A 281 -3.23 13.47 4.99
N ALA A 282 -1.92 13.56 4.83
CA ALA A 282 -1.12 12.57 4.09
C ALA A 282 -1.22 11.16 4.67
N PHE A 283 -1.09 10.15 3.81
CA PHE A 283 -1.00 8.74 4.21
C PHE A 283 0.14 8.02 3.51
N ALA A 284 1.21 7.76 4.22
CA ALA A 284 2.42 7.09 3.69
C ALA A 284 2.52 5.60 4.05
N GLY A 285 1.71 5.11 5.00
CA GLY A 285 1.77 3.73 5.48
C GLY A 285 1.71 3.61 6.99
N ARG A 286 2.01 2.40 7.50
CA ARG A 286 1.88 2.06 8.93
C ARG A 286 3.12 1.44 9.55
N THR A 287 4.27 1.44 8.89
CA THR A 287 5.57 1.19 9.53
C THR A 287 5.91 2.34 10.47
N PHE A 288 6.89 2.21 11.32
CA PHE A 288 7.20 3.21 12.33
C PHE A 288 7.50 4.59 11.72
N ALA A 289 8.34 4.65 10.68
CA ALA A 289 8.66 5.90 9.99
C ALA A 289 7.46 6.40 9.16
N MET A 290 6.74 5.52 8.46
CA MET A 290 5.57 5.93 7.68
C MET A 290 4.38 6.34 8.55
N ALA A 291 4.23 5.78 9.75
CA ALA A 291 3.25 6.25 10.73
C ALA A 291 3.60 7.66 11.25
N THR A 292 4.89 8.01 11.33
CA THR A 292 5.35 9.36 11.64
C THR A 292 4.98 10.35 10.53
N LEU A 293 5.20 9.97 9.27
CA LEU A 293 4.90 10.78 8.08
C LEU A 293 3.39 10.93 7.83
N THR A 294 2.61 9.89 8.13
CA THR A 294 1.16 9.90 7.99
C THR A 294 0.51 10.91 8.94
N ASP A 295 -0.22 11.88 8.39
CA ASP A 295 -0.95 12.88 9.18
C ASP A 295 -2.33 12.39 9.60
N ARG A 296 -2.34 11.35 10.42
CA ARG A 296 -3.54 10.72 11.00
C ARG A 296 -3.24 10.31 12.45
N PRO A 297 -3.52 11.16 13.45
CA PRO A 297 -3.20 10.89 14.85
C PRO A 297 -3.70 9.52 15.34
N ASN A 298 -4.89 9.10 14.91
CA ASN A 298 -5.48 7.82 15.28
C ASN A 298 -4.69 6.59 14.76
N TYR A 299 -3.89 6.77 13.70
CA TYR A 299 -3.08 5.68 13.13
C TYR A 299 -1.71 5.52 13.80
N ARG A 300 -1.31 6.50 14.62
CA ARG A 300 -0.06 6.49 15.39
C ARG A 300 -0.27 6.63 16.89
N MET A 301 -1.49 6.41 17.37
CA MET A 301 -1.83 6.56 18.79
C MET A 301 -0.91 5.70 19.68
N GLY A 302 -0.23 6.34 20.64
CA GLY A 302 0.72 5.69 21.52
C GLY A 302 2.11 5.42 20.92
N LEU A 303 2.38 5.79 19.66
CA LEU A 303 3.68 5.64 19.03
C LEU A 303 4.49 6.95 19.11
N PRO A 304 5.80 6.89 19.42
CA PRO A 304 6.67 8.06 19.33
C PRO A 304 6.92 8.44 17.86
N LEU A 305 7.16 9.72 17.60
CA LEU A 305 7.61 10.19 16.30
C LEU A 305 9.10 9.85 16.12
N THR A 306 9.48 9.40 14.93
CA THR A 306 10.84 8.99 14.61
C THR A 306 11.70 10.14 14.06
N PHE A 307 11.07 11.13 13.43
CA PHE A 307 11.69 12.34 12.90
C PHE A 307 10.66 13.48 12.82
N PRO A 308 11.10 14.75 12.76
CA PRO A 308 10.19 15.87 12.59
C PRO A 308 9.56 15.90 11.19
N VAL A 309 8.24 16.11 11.14
CA VAL A 309 7.48 16.36 9.91
C VAL A 309 6.80 17.71 10.03
N ASP A 310 6.92 18.52 8.98
CA ASP A 310 6.16 19.76 8.83
C ASP A 310 5.16 19.60 7.69
N TYR A 311 3.91 19.98 7.93
CA TYR A 311 2.84 19.80 6.97
C TYR A 311 2.49 21.09 6.25
N LEU A 312 2.19 20.97 4.95
CA LEU A 312 1.69 22.01 4.08
C LEU A 312 0.22 21.79 3.81
N PRO A 313 -0.60 22.83 3.66
CA PRO A 313 -1.97 22.66 3.23
C PRO A 313 -2.02 22.14 1.80
N PHE A 314 -2.93 21.17 1.55
CA PHE A 314 -3.15 20.66 0.20
C PHE A 314 -4.04 21.62 -0.61
N ARG A 315 -4.06 21.43 -1.94
CA ARG A 315 -4.90 22.20 -2.86
C ARG A 315 -6.40 22.01 -2.55
N ASP A 316 -7.11 23.11 -2.41
CA ASP A 316 -8.57 23.14 -2.37
C ASP A 316 -9.12 23.43 -3.78
N PRO A 317 -9.79 22.48 -4.45
CA PRO A 317 -10.36 22.70 -5.78
C PRO A 317 -11.42 23.82 -5.82
N ALA A 318 -12.10 24.11 -4.70
CA ALA A 318 -13.07 25.18 -4.62
C ALA A 318 -12.41 26.56 -4.54
N ASN A 319 -11.17 26.65 -4.06
CA ASN A 319 -10.41 27.89 -3.90
C ASN A 319 -8.94 27.69 -4.33
N PRO A 320 -8.66 27.31 -5.58
CA PRO A 320 -7.35 26.82 -6.00
C PRO A 320 -6.22 27.85 -5.83
N GLU A 321 -6.46 29.12 -6.22
CA GLU A 321 -5.45 30.17 -6.10
C GLU A 321 -5.12 30.51 -4.64
N ARG A 322 -6.13 30.55 -3.77
CA ARG A 322 -5.95 30.87 -2.36
C ARG A 322 -5.18 29.76 -1.64
N SER A 323 -5.58 28.51 -1.87
CA SER A 323 -4.90 27.36 -1.26
C SER A 323 -3.47 27.20 -1.75
N THR A 324 -3.22 27.46 -3.05
CA THR A 324 -1.87 27.45 -3.60
C THR A 324 -0.99 28.53 -2.96
N ARG A 325 -1.47 29.77 -2.89
CA ARG A 325 -0.72 30.85 -2.21
C ARG A 325 -0.41 30.50 -0.75
N TRP A 326 -1.40 29.99 -0.03
CA TRP A 326 -1.19 29.61 1.37
C TRP A 326 -0.14 28.51 1.51
N ALA A 327 -0.17 27.47 0.68
CA ALA A 327 0.83 26.41 0.69
C ALA A 327 2.24 26.93 0.38
N VAL A 328 2.37 27.83 -0.60
CA VAL A 328 3.65 28.45 -0.98
C VAL A 328 4.20 29.37 0.12
N ASP A 329 3.34 30.20 0.72
CA ASP A 329 3.74 31.09 1.82
C ASP A 329 4.24 30.28 3.04
N GLU A 330 3.52 29.20 3.36
CA GLU A 330 3.92 28.29 4.45
C GLU A 330 5.23 27.55 4.12
N LEU A 331 5.41 27.08 2.89
CA LEU A 331 6.64 26.47 2.43
C LEU A 331 7.84 27.44 2.62
N HIS A 332 7.72 28.68 2.14
CA HIS A 332 8.77 29.68 2.29
C HIS A 332 9.08 29.97 3.75
N ARG A 333 8.06 30.05 4.61
CA ARG A 333 8.21 30.24 6.05
C ARG A 333 9.01 29.09 6.68
N LEU A 334 8.70 27.84 6.30
CA LEU A 334 9.35 26.65 6.82
C LEU A 334 10.79 26.51 6.32
N LEU A 335 11.05 26.73 5.03
CA LEU A 335 12.41 26.72 4.46
C LEU A 335 13.31 27.79 5.13
N LYS A 336 12.78 28.99 5.38
CA LYS A 336 13.49 30.05 6.08
C LYS A 336 13.74 29.72 7.57
N ARG A 337 12.80 29.03 8.21
CA ARG A 337 12.91 28.63 9.62
C ARG A 337 13.93 27.52 9.86
N HIS A 338 14.04 26.59 8.90
CA HIS A 338 14.86 25.38 9.01
C HIS A 338 15.79 25.22 7.79
N PRO A 339 16.71 26.17 7.54
CA PRO A 339 17.56 26.17 6.36
C PRO A 339 18.43 24.90 6.31
N GLY A 340 18.39 24.17 5.18
CA GLY A 340 19.18 22.95 4.96
C GLY A 340 18.78 21.74 5.82
N ARG A 341 17.64 21.79 6.53
CA ARG A 341 17.21 20.71 7.42
C ARG A 341 16.20 19.74 6.77
N TYR A 342 15.66 20.06 5.61
CA TYR A 342 14.71 19.17 4.93
C TYR A 342 15.43 18.14 4.09
N ALA A 343 15.20 16.86 4.43
CA ALA A 343 15.74 15.71 3.72
C ALA A 343 14.88 15.34 2.50
N ALA A 344 13.58 15.62 2.56
CA ALA A 344 12.65 15.35 1.48
C ALA A 344 11.38 16.21 1.58
N PHE A 345 10.73 16.41 0.44
CA PHE A 345 9.30 16.69 0.33
C PHE A 345 8.61 15.42 -0.20
N TRP A 346 7.69 14.87 0.59
CA TRP A 346 6.93 13.69 0.25
C TRP A 346 5.48 14.07 -0.07
N ALA A 347 4.96 13.65 -1.21
CA ALA A 347 3.63 14.04 -1.67
C ALA A 347 2.91 12.93 -2.45
N GLU A 348 1.64 12.73 -2.12
CA GLU A 348 0.69 12.05 -3.00
C GLU A 348 0.24 13.06 -4.07
N PRO A 349 0.37 12.81 -5.39
CA PRO A 349 -0.14 13.75 -6.42
C PRO A 349 -1.66 13.92 -6.38
N ILE A 350 -2.36 12.89 -5.93
CA ILE A 350 -3.78 12.89 -5.58
C ILE A 350 -3.90 12.35 -4.16
N ALA A 351 -4.35 13.17 -3.22
CA ALA A 351 -4.46 12.77 -1.81
C ALA A 351 -5.45 11.61 -1.66
N GLY A 352 -4.96 10.38 -1.41
CA GLY A 352 -5.78 9.17 -1.37
C GLY A 352 -6.63 9.08 -0.12
N GLU A 353 -6.02 8.70 1.00
CA GLU A 353 -6.71 8.65 2.32
C GLU A 353 -7.16 10.04 2.78
N GLY A 354 -6.51 11.10 2.29
CA GLY A 354 -6.84 12.49 2.57
C GLY A 354 -8.23 12.92 2.08
N GLY A 355 -8.84 12.23 1.10
CA GLY A 355 -10.20 12.53 0.66
C GLY A 355 -10.36 12.73 -0.84
N TYR A 356 -9.45 12.22 -1.66
CA TYR A 356 -9.46 12.35 -3.13
C TYR A 356 -9.43 13.81 -3.59
N TYR A 357 -8.52 14.58 -3.00
CA TYR A 357 -8.20 15.92 -3.48
C TYR A 357 -7.15 15.81 -4.59
N PRO A 358 -7.45 16.29 -5.80
CA PRO A 358 -6.47 16.31 -6.89
C PRO A 358 -5.52 17.50 -6.75
N GLY A 359 -4.26 17.29 -7.09
CA GLY A 359 -3.32 18.37 -7.34
C GLY A 359 -3.62 19.13 -8.63
N SER A 360 -2.65 19.85 -9.14
CA SER A 360 -2.60 20.38 -10.50
C SER A 360 -1.17 20.70 -10.89
N HIS A 361 -0.93 20.92 -12.19
CA HIS A 361 0.37 21.37 -12.68
C HIS A 361 0.85 22.64 -11.96
N GLU A 362 -0.02 23.65 -11.89
CA GLU A 362 0.30 24.96 -11.31
C GLU A 362 0.58 24.85 -9.81
N PHE A 363 -0.24 24.08 -9.08
CA PHE A 363 -0.09 23.89 -7.63
C PHE A 363 1.26 23.24 -7.31
N PHE A 364 1.56 22.12 -7.96
CA PHE A 364 2.82 21.41 -7.70
C PHE A 364 4.03 22.18 -8.21
N THR A 365 3.97 22.81 -9.38
CA THR A 365 5.09 23.64 -9.90
C THR A 365 5.43 24.76 -8.94
N ALA A 366 4.42 25.44 -8.37
CA ALA A 366 4.62 26.53 -7.40
C ALA A 366 5.31 26.06 -6.10
N LEU A 367 5.16 24.79 -5.73
CA LEU A 367 5.83 24.20 -4.55
C LEU A 367 7.17 23.53 -4.91
N CYS A 368 7.20 22.79 -6.02
CA CYS A 368 8.36 21.99 -6.38
C CYS A 368 9.55 22.87 -6.84
N GLN A 369 9.30 24.00 -7.51
CA GLN A 369 10.39 24.88 -7.93
C GLN A 369 11.18 25.45 -6.75
N PRO A 370 10.57 26.08 -5.73
CA PRO A 370 11.31 26.52 -4.54
C PRO A 370 12.01 25.39 -3.78
N LEU A 371 11.45 24.17 -3.80
CA LEU A 371 12.08 22.99 -3.18
C LEU A 371 13.34 22.56 -3.94
N LYS A 372 13.30 22.53 -5.27
CA LYS A 372 14.49 22.28 -6.11
C LYS A 372 15.55 23.35 -5.89
N ASP A 373 15.17 24.62 -5.85
CA ASP A 373 16.09 25.75 -5.60
C ASP A 373 16.76 25.64 -4.21
N ALA A 374 16.05 25.08 -3.23
CA ALA A 374 16.57 24.77 -1.89
C ALA A 374 17.32 23.42 -1.82
N GLY A 375 17.41 22.68 -2.92
CA GLY A 375 18.03 21.37 -3.02
C GLY A 375 17.32 20.29 -2.17
N VAL A 376 16.00 20.37 -2.01
CA VAL A 376 15.17 19.39 -1.29
C VAL A 376 14.65 18.35 -2.27
N PRO A 377 15.00 17.05 -2.13
CA PRO A 377 14.49 15.99 -2.98
C PRO A 377 12.97 15.85 -2.90
N ILE A 378 12.34 15.56 -4.03
CA ILE A 378 10.89 15.39 -4.17
C ILE A 378 10.56 13.92 -4.36
N ILE A 379 9.71 13.39 -3.47
CA ILE A 379 9.20 12.04 -3.50
C ILE A 379 7.71 12.09 -3.88
N PHE A 380 7.33 11.50 -5.02
CA PHE A 380 5.93 11.29 -5.36
C PHE A 380 5.49 9.88 -4.97
N ASP A 381 4.49 9.80 -4.08
CA ASP A 381 3.84 8.55 -3.72
C ASP A 381 2.68 8.27 -4.67
N GLU A 382 2.90 7.34 -5.58
CA GLU A 382 1.93 6.87 -6.57
C GLU A 382 1.31 5.51 -6.18
N VAL A 383 1.47 5.07 -4.95
CA VAL A 383 0.97 3.77 -4.49
C VAL A 383 -0.54 3.63 -4.71
N GLN A 384 -1.31 4.72 -4.67
CA GLN A 384 -2.74 4.69 -4.92
C GLN A 384 -3.15 5.27 -6.28
N SER A 385 -2.42 6.23 -6.82
CA SER A 385 -2.73 6.97 -8.05
C SER A 385 -2.22 6.29 -9.32
N PHE A 386 -1.22 5.40 -9.21
CA PHE A 386 -0.67 4.68 -10.36
C PHE A 386 -1.76 4.04 -11.21
N SER A 387 -1.71 4.27 -12.52
CA SER A 387 -2.64 3.76 -13.54
C SER A 387 -4.12 4.17 -13.37
N ARG A 388 -4.39 5.30 -12.73
CA ARG A 388 -5.75 5.81 -12.49
C ARG A 388 -6.13 7.03 -13.34
N THR A 389 -5.16 7.68 -13.97
CA THR A 389 -5.34 8.91 -14.73
C THR A 389 -5.13 8.71 -16.23
N SER A 390 -4.98 9.80 -17.00
CA SER A 390 -4.67 9.73 -18.44
C SER A 390 -3.24 9.24 -18.75
N ARG A 391 -2.40 9.06 -17.73
CA ARG A 391 -1.04 8.56 -17.83
C ARG A 391 -0.81 7.45 -16.81
N PRO A 392 0.22 6.61 -16.98
CA PRO A 392 0.59 5.61 -15.97
C PRO A 392 0.81 6.21 -14.59
N PHE A 393 1.48 7.35 -14.50
CA PHE A 393 1.71 8.06 -13.24
C PHE A 393 0.93 9.37 -13.20
N ALA A 394 0.44 9.74 -12.03
CA ALA A 394 -0.26 11.01 -11.84
C ALA A 394 0.71 12.21 -11.93
N PHE A 395 2.00 12.06 -11.55
CA PHE A 395 2.99 13.12 -11.79
C PHE A 395 3.13 13.42 -13.29
N GLN A 396 3.05 12.41 -14.18
CA GLN A 396 3.05 12.59 -15.64
C GLN A 396 1.76 13.25 -16.13
N HIS A 397 0.63 12.87 -15.54
CA HIS A 397 -0.67 13.48 -15.83
C HIS A 397 -0.65 14.99 -15.57
N TYR A 398 0.02 15.41 -14.51
CA TYR A 398 0.18 16.83 -14.17
C TYR A 398 1.42 17.49 -14.80
N GLY A 399 2.22 16.78 -15.61
CA GLY A 399 3.42 17.33 -16.26
C GLY A 399 4.52 17.72 -15.29
N LEU A 400 4.77 16.90 -14.26
CA LEU A 400 5.73 17.15 -13.18
C LEU A 400 7.04 16.36 -13.34
N ASP A 401 7.32 15.85 -14.53
CA ASP A 401 8.44 14.97 -14.83
C ASP A 401 9.79 15.52 -14.35
N ALA A 402 10.02 16.82 -14.54
CA ALA A 402 11.26 17.49 -14.15
C ALA A 402 11.49 17.56 -12.64
N PHE A 403 10.46 17.31 -11.84
CA PHE A 403 10.52 17.41 -10.38
C PHE A 403 10.63 16.05 -9.68
N ALA A 404 10.40 14.94 -10.38
CA ALA A 404 10.40 13.61 -9.79
C ALA A 404 11.82 13.10 -9.52
N ASP A 405 12.28 13.17 -8.26
CA ASP A 405 13.56 12.59 -7.86
C ASP A 405 13.41 11.14 -7.44
N ILE A 406 12.30 10.82 -6.74
CA ILE A 406 11.97 9.48 -6.29
C ILE A 406 10.46 9.27 -6.46
N VAL A 407 10.05 8.09 -6.93
CA VAL A 407 8.65 7.73 -7.10
C VAL A 407 8.40 6.35 -6.48
N THR A 408 7.30 6.19 -5.77
CA THR A 408 6.90 4.90 -5.22
C THR A 408 5.61 4.40 -5.86
N VAL A 409 5.54 3.11 -6.14
CA VAL A 409 4.34 2.45 -6.70
C VAL A 409 3.96 1.21 -5.89
N GLY A 410 2.71 0.82 -6.02
CA GLY A 410 2.19 -0.36 -5.33
C GLY A 410 0.76 -0.70 -5.76
N LYS A 411 0.07 -1.48 -4.94
CA LYS A 411 -1.31 -1.88 -5.18
C LYS A 411 -1.49 -2.55 -6.55
N ILE A 412 -1.87 -1.76 -7.56
CA ILE A 412 -2.19 -2.26 -8.92
C ILE A 412 -1.00 -2.95 -9.59
N THR A 413 0.23 -2.58 -9.23
CA THR A 413 1.45 -3.20 -9.73
C THR A 413 1.69 -4.61 -9.18
N GLN A 414 0.89 -5.10 -8.24
CA GLN A 414 0.96 -6.40 -7.55
C GLN A 414 2.24 -6.61 -6.71
N VAL A 415 3.37 -6.08 -7.13
CA VAL A 415 4.61 -5.91 -6.36
C VAL A 415 4.90 -4.42 -6.26
N CYS A 416 5.32 -3.95 -5.09
CA CYS A 416 5.62 -2.54 -4.90
C CYS A 416 7.05 -2.22 -5.32
N ALA A 417 7.32 -0.95 -5.64
CA ALA A 417 8.66 -0.53 -6.06
C ALA A 417 8.94 0.93 -5.65
N THR A 418 10.24 1.21 -5.53
CA THR A 418 10.80 2.56 -5.41
C THR A 418 11.67 2.82 -6.63
N LEU A 419 11.28 3.82 -7.43
CA LEU A 419 12.05 4.32 -8.57
C LEU A 419 12.79 5.58 -8.14
N TYR A 420 14.00 5.79 -8.64
CA TYR A 420 14.80 6.95 -8.25
C TYR A 420 15.78 7.38 -9.34
N SER A 421 16.14 8.66 -9.32
CA SER A 421 17.06 9.27 -10.27
C SER A 421 18.50 8.81 -10.04
N SER A 422 19.36 9.02 -11.04
CA SER A 422 20.80 8.73 -10.93
C SER A 422 21.45 9.53 -9.80
N GLU A 423 20.99 10.77 -9.56
CA GLU A 423 21.46 11.63 -8.48
C GLU A 423 21.13 11.01 -7.10
N MET A 424 19.97 10.39 -6.96
CA MET A 424 19.53 9.78 -5.70
C MET A 424 20.13 8.39 -5.43
N LYS A 425 20.98 7.87 -6.32
CA LYS A 425 21.59 6.54 -6.12
C LYS A 425 22.39 6.46 -4.82
N PRO A 426 22.07 5.53 -3.90
CA PRO A 426 22.80 5.39 -2.65
C PRO A 426 24.26 4.99 -2.85
N THR A 427 25.15 5.55 -2.04
CA THR A 427 26.59 5.25 -2.06
C THR A 427 27.00 4.06 -1.17
N GLY A 428 26.04 3.45 -0.46
CA GLY A 428 26.28 2.32 0.46
C GLY A 428 25.12 1.33 0.49
N PRO A 429 25.25 0.22 1.22
CA PRO A 429 24.27 -0.87 1.24
C PRO A 429 23.08 -0.57 2.15
N ILE A 430 22.46 0.61 2.00
CA ILE A 430 21.33 1.04 2.85
C ILE A 430 20.00 0.39 2.46
N LEU A 431 19.92 -0.19 1.25
CA LEU A 431 18.73 -0.83 0.73
C LEU A 431 18.96 -2.34 0.63
N SER A 432 18.27 -3.10 1.47
CA SER A 432 18.25 -4.55 1.42
C SER A 432 17.00 -5.08 2.10
N GLN A 433 16.39 -6.10 1.49
CA GLN A 433 15.25 -6.82 2.03
C GLN A 433 15.42 -8.30 1.70
N THR A 434 15.09 -9.18 2.64
CA THR A 434 15.09 -10.63 2.38
C THR A 434 13.96 -10.99 1.42
N PHE A 435 12.77 -10.42 1.63
CA PHE A 435 11.64 -10.60 0.71
C PHE A 435 11.43 -9.31 -0.08
N THR A 436 11.71 -9.31 -1.37
CA THR A 436 11.40 -8.18 -2.28
C THR A 436 10.10 -8.38 -3.03
N GLY A 437 9.64 -9.62 -3.20
CA GLY A 437 8.36 -9.96 -3.78
C GLY A 437 8.15 -11.47 -3.83
N ALA A 438 6.90 -11.90 -3.95
CA ALA A 438 6.57 -13.24 -4.37
C ALA A 438 6.68 -13.36 -5.89
N THR A 439 7.16 -14.48 -6.41
CA THR A 439 7.28 -14.72 -7.86
C THR A 439 5.94 -14.52 -8.56
N ALA A 440 4.84 -15.01 -7.98
CA ALA A 440 3.50 -14.80 -8.50
C ALA A 440 3.10 -13.30 -8.55
N SER A 441 3.50 -12.49 -7.56
CA SER A 441 3.25 -11.04 -7.57
C SER A 441 4.01 -10.33 -8.69
N ILE A 442 5.24 -10.74 -8.97
CA ILE A 442 6.06 -10.17 -10.05
C ILE A 442 5.45 -10.56 -11.41
N ALA A 443 5.14 -11.83 -11.61
CA ALA A 443 4.55 -12.33 -12.87
C ALA A 443 3.18 -11.69 -13.15
N THR A 444 2.30 -11.63 -12.15
CA THR A 444 1.00 -10.96 -12.27
C THR A 444 1.14 -9.46 -12.42
N GLY A 445 2.16 -8.84 -11.84
CA GLY A 445 2.49 -7.42 -12.05
C GLY A 445 2.84 -7.12 -13.50
N ILE A 446 3.67 -7.96 -14.14
CA ILE A 446 4.01 -7.85 -15.57
C ILE A 446 2.74 -7.98 -16.43
N GLU A 447 1.92 -8.99 -16.17
CA GLU A 447 0.64 -9.18 -16.88
C GLU A 447 -0.30 -7.98 -16.68
N MET A 448 -0.35 -7.42 -15.48
CA MET A 448 -1.15 -6.23 -15.19
C MET A 448 -0.70 -5.03 -16.05
N LEU A 449 0.60 -4.77 -16.13
CA LEU A 449 1.14 -3.67 -16.95
C LEU A 449 0.83 -3.90 -18.44
N ASN A 450 1.02 -5.13 -18.95
CA ASN A 450 0.68 -5.47 -20.33
C ASN A 450 -0.81 -5.22 -20.64
N ARG A 451 -1.71 -5.54 -19.70
CA ARG A 451 -3.15 -5.30 -19.87
C ARG A 451 -3.52 -3.83 -19.86
N LEU A 452 -2.92 -3.02 -19.02
CA LEU A 452 -3.17 -1.59 -18.99
C LEU A 452 -2.77 -0.92 -20.33
N GLU A 453 -1.70 -1.39 -20.94
CA GLU A 453 -1.26 -0.94 -22.26
C GLU A 453 -2.20 -1.44 -23.37
N SER A 454 -2.50 -2.76 -23.40
CA SER A 454 -3.31 -3.39 -24.46
C SER A 454 -4.77 -2.93 -24.47
N ASN A 455 -5.33 -2.59 -23.31
CA ASN A 455 -6.72 -2.15 -23.17
C ASN A 455 -6.90 -0.65 -23.40
N ASN A 456 -5.86 0.06 -23.88
CA ASN A 456 -5.92 1.50 -24.14
C ASN A 456 -6.41 2.30 -22.92
N CYS A 457 -5.89 1.96 -21.73
CA CYS A 457 -6.31 2.59 -20.48
C CYS A 457 -5.90 4.07 -20.42
N PHE A 458 -4.81 4.44 -21.11
CA PHE A 458 -4.18 5.76 -21.03
C PHE A 458 -4.55 6.68 -22.19
N GLY A 459 -4.19 7.95 -22.05
CA GLY A 459 -4.50 9.02 -23.00
C GLY A 459 -5.71 9.85 -22.58
N PRO A 460 -5.87 11.06 -23.15
CA PRO A 460 -7.02 11.94 -22.84
C PRO A 460 -8.38 11.29 -23.17
N SER A 461 -8.40 10.42 -24.18
CA SER A 461 -9.57 9.63 -24.60
C SER A 461 -9.41 8.15 -24.24
N GLY A 462 -8.50 7.81 -23.33
CA GLY A 462 -8.31 6.45 -22.84
C GLY A 462 -9.45 5.98 -21.94
N GLN A 463 -9.54 4.66 -21.77
CA GLN A 463 -10.61 4.03 -20.98
C GLN A 463 -10.72 4.63 -19.56
N ASN A 464 -9.60 4.92 -18.90
CA ASN A 464 -9.62 5.51 -17.55
C ASN A 464 -10.40 6.81 -17.52
N MET A 465 -10.13 7.73 -18.45
CA MET A 465 -10.78 9.04 -18.47
C MET A 465 -12.24 8.95 -18.90
N GLN A 466 -12.57 8.05 -19.84
CA GLN A 466 -13.95 7.83 -20.26
C GLN A 466 -14.81 7.28 -19.11
N MET A 467 -14.33 6.23 -18.43
CA MET A 467 -15.07 5.62 -17.31
C MET A 467 -15.17 6.56 -16.11
N ALA A 468 -14.12 7.34 -15.86
CA ALA A 468 -14.11 8.36 -14.82
C ALA A 468 -15.16 9.44 -15.09
N SER A 469 -15.20 9.99 -16.30
CA SER A 469 -16.20 11.00 -16.70
C SER A 469 -17.62 10.46 -16.55
N SER A 470 -17.89 9.27 -17.07
CA SER A 470 -19.20 8.63 -16.96
C SER A 470 -19.63 8.43 -15.49
N PHE A 471 -18.71 8.00 -14.61
CA PHE A 471 -19.02 7.82 -13.20
C PHE A 471 -19.24 9.15 -12.48
N GLN A 472 -18.45 10.17 -12.79
CA GLN A 472 -18.62 11.52 -12.25
C GLN A 472 -19.93 12.15 -12.70
N ASP A 473 -20.31 11.98 -13.97
CA ASP A 473 -21.60 12.46 -14.50
C ASP A 473 -22.79 11.78 -13.80
N GLY A 474 -22.71 10.47 -13.58
CA GLY A 474 -23.68 9.71 -12.81
C GLY A 474 -23.83 10.21 -11.37
N LEU A 475 -22.72 10.48 -10.69
CA LEU A 475 -22.72 11.05 -9.34
C LEU A 475 -23.26 12.48 -9.31
N ALA A 476 -22.99 13.32 -10.31
CA ALA A 476 -23.53 14.67 -10.43
C ALA A 476 -25.05 14.65 -10.60
N ASN A 477 -25.57 13.68 -11.37
CA ASN A 477 -27.02 13.45 -11.49
C ASN A 477 -27.64 13.02 -10.16
N LEU A 478 -26.98 12.13 -9.40
CA LEU A 478 -27.42 11.76 -8.06
C LEU A 478 -27.35 12.93 -7.08
N ALA A 479 -26.35 13.79 -7.16
CA ALA A 479 -26.26 15.00 -6.36
C ALA A 479 -27.42 15.99 -6.65
N THR A 480 -27.86 16.06 -7.92
CA THR A 480 -29.03 16.85 -8.30
C THR A 480 -30.33 16.22 -7.76
N LYS A 481 -30.43 14.89 -7.78
CA LYS A 481 -31.61 14.16 -7.28
C LYS A 481 -31.69 14.13 -5.76
N TYR A 482 -30.56 14.07 -5.07
CA TYR A 482 -30.44 13.95 -3.62
C TYR A 482 -29.49 15.03 -3.03
N PRO A 483 -29.81 16.32 -3.11
CA PRO A 483 -28.90 17.42 -2.77
C PRO A 483 -28.46 17.42 -1.30
N ASP A 484 -29.27 16.86 -0.39
CA ASP A 484 -28.95 16.76 1.03
C ASP A 484 -28.11 15.51 1.37
N LEU A 485 -28.04 14.52 0.45
CA LEU A 485 -27.36 13.24 0.68
C LEU A 485 -26.08 13.08 -0.14
N VAL A 486 -25.91 13.82 -1.23
CA VAL A 486 -24.75 13.68 -2.14
C VAL A 486 -24.18 15.05 -2.47
N ARG A 487 -22.92 15.26 -2.11
CA ARG A 487 -22.12 16.44 -2.54
C ARG A 487 -20.87 15.95 -3.27
N GLY A 488 -20.61 16.50 -4.43
CA GLY A 488 -19.55 16.08 -5.34
C GLY A 488 -20.07 15.97 -6.75
N PRO A 489 -19.41 15.24 -7.65
CA PRO A 489 -18.27 14.32 -7.44
C PRO A 489 -16.95 14.99 -7.09
N TYR A 490 -16.02 14.20 -6.55
CA TYR A 490 -14.64 14.58 -6.24
C TYR A 490 -13.66 13.54 -6.79
N GLY A 491 -12.39 13.92 -6.90
CA GLY A 491 -11.31 13.05 -7.35
C GLY A 491 -10.81 13.37 -8.75
N GLU A 492 -9.92 12.52 -9.26
CA GLU A 492 -9.30 12.63 -10.58
C GLU A 492 -9.18 11.23 -11.21
N GLY A 493 -9.50 11.12 -12.50
CA GLY A 493 -9.48 9.85 -13.18
C GLY A 493 -10.35 8.79 -12.47
N MET A 494 -9.87 7.56 -12.38
CA MET A 494 -10.57 6.43 -11.73
C MET A 494 -10.52 6.47 -10.19
N MET A 495 -10.08 7.57 -9.58
CA MET A 495 -10.21 7.86 -8.15
C MET A 495 -11.42 8.76 -7.95
N VAL A 496 -12.58 8.19 -7.66
CA VAL A 496 -13.86 8.91 -7.62
C VAL A 496 -14.47 8.85 -6.22
N ALA A 497 -15.00 9.97 -5.73
CA ALA A 497 -15.61 10.06 -4.40
C ALA A 497 -16.78 11.05 -4.36
N PHE A 498 -17.59 10.93 -3.32
CA PHE A 498 -18.60 11.94 -2.95
C PHE A 498 -18.69 12.08 -1.43
N THR A 499 -19.17 13.23 -0.95
CA THR A 499 -19.44 13.44 0.47
C THR A 499 -20.90 13.10 0.76
N PRO A 500 -21.18 12.08 1.59
CA PRO A 500 -22.55 11.69 1.94
C PRO A 500 -23.11 12.55 3.08
N GLY A 501 -24.36 12.97 2.97
CA GLY A 501 -25.12 13.69 3.99
C GLY A 501 -24.37 14.87 4.60
N ASP A 502 -24.24 14.89 5.92
CA ASP A 502 -23.52 15.94 6.66
C ASP A 502 -21.99 15.87 6.53
N GLY A 503 -21.46 14.78 5.96
CA GLY A 503 -20.02 14.52 5.83
C GLY A 503 -19.38 13.96 7.10
N SER A 504 -20.17 13.55 8.09
CA SER A 504 -19.67 12.88 9.29
C SER A 504 -19.21 11.45 8.97
N PHE A 505 -18.26 10.94 9.77
CA PHE A 505 -17.82 9.56 9.66
C PHE A 505 -18.95 8.56 9.92
N ASP A 506 -19.82 8.85 10.87
CA ASP A 506 -20.92 7.95 11.26
C ASP A 506 -21.94 7.83 10.12
N PHE A 507 -22.31 8.94 9.47
CA PHE A 507 -23.20 8.92 8.33
C PHE A 507 -22.56 8.19 7.14
N ALA A 508 -21.31 8.50 6.83
CA ALA A 508 -20.58 7.84 5.75
C ALA A 508 -20.44 6.33 5.99
N LYS A 509 -20.16 5.91 7.21
CA LYS A 509 -20.10 4.50 7.61
C LYS A 509 -21.48 3.82 7.49
N LYS A 510 -22.54 4.48 7.94
CA LYS A 510 -23.90 3.95 7.83
C LYS A 510 -24.29 3.70 6.36
N LEU A 511 -24.07 4.70 5.50
CA LEU A 511 -24.34 4.54 4.06
C LEU A 511 -23.44 3.47 3.42
N MET A 512 -22.16 3.46 3.73
CA MET A 512 -21.23 2.44 3.23
C MET A 512 -21.68 1.02 3.57
N MET A 513 -22.14 0.77 4.81
CA MET A 513 -22.65 -0.54 5.23
C MET A 513 -23.95 -0.88 4.51
N HIS A 514 -24.85 0.08 4.33
CA HIS A 514 -26.08 -0.11 3.58
C HIS A 514 -25.81 -0.45 2.11
N LEU A 515 -24.86 0.25 1.47
CA LEU A 515 -24.40 -0.07 0.11
C LEU A 515 -23.80 -1.48 0.01
N PHE A 516 -23.03 -1.90 1.01
CA PHE A 516 -22.53 -3.27 1.10
C PHE A 516 -23.67 -4.29 1.11
N ASP A 517 -24.71 -4.05 1.90
CA ASP A 517 -25.85 -4.97 1.99
C ASP A 517 -26.59 -5.12 0.66
N ILE A 518 -26.82 -4.02 -0.07
CA ILE A 518 -27.48 -4.05 -1.37
C ILE A 518 -26.58 -4.50 -2.52
N GLY A 519 -25.27 -4.56 -2.34
CA GLY A 519 -24.37 -5.17 -3.33
C GLY A 519 -23.31 -4.27 -3.94
N LEU A 520 -23.06 -3.06 -3.42
CA LEU A 520 -22.00 -2.18 -3.90
C LEU A 520 -20.91 -1.98 -2.83
N LEU A 521 -19.66 -2.21 -3.20
CA LEU A 521 -18.50 -1.96 -2.35
C LEU A 521 -17.82 -0.65 -2.72
N GLY A 522 -17.92 0.33 -1.84
CA GLY A 522 -17.07 1.52 -1.79
C GLY A 522 -16.36 1.57 -0.45
N PHE A 523 -15.55 2.59 -0.14
CA PHE A 523 -14.89 2.75 1.15
C PHE A 523 -14.82 4.21 1.59
N VAL A 524 -14.57 4.43 2.87
CA VAL A 524 -14.41 5.79 3.38
C VAL A 524 -13.01 6.35 3.13
N CYS A 525 -12.91 7.67 2.97
CA CYS A 525 -11.67 8.44 2.98
C CYS A 525 -11.96 9.86 3.51
N GLY A 526 -10.92 10.67 3.69
CA GLY A 526 -11.06 11.98 4.29
C GLY A 526 -11.25 11.91 5.81
N GLY A 527 -11.48 13.03 6.43
CA GLY A 527 -11.72 13.15 7.86
C GLY A 527 -12.88 14.11 8.13
N ASP A 528 -12.70 15.37 7.76
CA ASP A 528 -13.70 16.41 7.80
C ASP A 528 -13.62 17.20 6.49
N PRO A 529 -14.55 16.92 5.55
CA PRO A 529 -15.58 15.88 5.59
C PRO A 529 -15.07 14.47 5.31
N THR A 530 -15.75 13.45 5.82
CA THR A 530 -15.61 12.07 5.39
C THR A 530 -16.34 11.84 4.07
N ARG A 531 -15.70 11.15 3.14
CA ARG A 531 -16.23 10.81 1.81
C ARG A 531 -16.36 9.31 1.63
N ILE A 532 -17.25 8.87 0.77
CA ILE A 532 -17.27 7.53 0.20
C ILE A 532 -16.52 7.59 -1.12
N ARG A 533 -15.53 6.70 -1.28
CA ARG A 533 -14.66 6.62 -2.44
C ARG A 533 -14.79 5.29 -3.17
N PHE A 534 -14.46 5.33 -4.44
CA PHE A 534 -14.43 4.19 -5.35
C PHE A 534 -13.11 4.15 -6.11
N LEU A 535 -12.64 2.94 -6.36
CA LEU A 535 -11.44 2.59 -7.13
C LEU A 535 -11.76 1.44 -8.08
N PRO A 536 -12.62 1.66 -9.10
CA PRO A 536 -12.98 0.61 -10.05
C PRO A 536 -11.72 0.02 -10.71
N PRO A 537 -11.73 -1.27 -11.09
CA PRO A 537 -10.59 -1.89 -11.76
C PRO A 537 -10.38 -1.30 -13.17
N PRO A 538 -9.26 -0.59 -13.44
CA PRO A 538 -9.11 0.14 -14.71
C PRO A 538 -9.06 -0.76 -15.95
N ALA A 539 -8.54 -1.98 -15.83
CA ALA A 539 -8.39 -2.86 -16.98
C ALA A 539 -9.68 -3.59 -17.39
N THR A 540 -10.77 -3.55 -16.58
CA THR A 540 -11.98 -4.35 -16.83
C THR A 540 -13.29 -3.60 -16.62
N THR A 541 -13.25 -2.38 -16.11
CA THR A 541 -14.48 -1.57 -15.93
C THR A 541 -15.03 -1.16 -17.30
N THR A 542 -16.32 -1.35 -17.48
CA THR A 542 -17.07 -0.97 -18.69
C THR A 542 -18.18 0.01 -18.32
N GLN A 543 -18.80 0.64 -19.33
CA GLN A 543 -19.95 1.50 -19.12
C GLN A 543 -21.07 0.80 -18.35
N ALA A 544 -21.38 -0.46 -18.69
CA ALA A 544 -22.41 -1.23 -17.99
C ALA A 544 -22.11 -1.43 -16.49
N HIS A 545 -20.84 -1.50 -16.10
CA HIS A 545 -20.45 -1.57 -14.69
C HIS A 545 -20.66 -0.23 -13.98
N ILE A 546 -20.38 0.88 -14.66
CA ILE A 546 -20.64 2.24 -14.14
C ILE A 546 -22.14 2.45 -13.97
N ASP A 547 -22.94 2.14 -15.00
CA ASP A 547 -24.40 2.28 -14.97
C ASP A 547 -25.00 1.49 -13.79
N HIS A 548 -24.56 0.23 -13.62
CA HIS A 548 -24.99 -0.62 -12.51
C HIS A 548 -24.57 -0.06 -11.13
N ALA A 549 -23.36 0.53 -11.01
CA ALA A 549 -22.92 1.17 -9.78
C ALA A 549 -23.80 2.38 -9.42
N ILE A 550 -24.19 3.19 -10.42
CA ILE A 550 -25.09 4.32 -10.24
C ILE A 550 -26.50 3.86 -9.85
N GLU A 551 -27.01 2.77 -10.45
CA GLU A 551 -28.29 2.17 -10.06
C GLU A 551 -28.30 1.69 -8.60
N LEU A 552 -27.24 1.01 -8.16
CA LEU A 552 -27.10 0.55 -6.77
C LEU A 552 -26.94 1.75 -5.80
N LEU A 553 -26.22 2.80 -6.20
CA LEU A 553 -26.13 4.04 -5.43
C LEU A 553 -27.50 4.71 -5.30
N ASP A 554 -28.25 4.83 -6.39
CA ASP A 554 -29.60 5.41 -6.39
C ASP A 554 -30.55 4.62 -5.46
N GLN A 555 -30.53 3.29 -5.57
CA GLN A 555 -31.27 2.41 -4.68
C GLN A 555 -30.88 2.60 -3.21
N GLY A 556 -29.57 2.66 -2.92
CA GLY A 556 -29.07 2.82 -1.55
C GLY A 556 -29.42 4.17 -0.95
N LEU A 557 -29.37 5.24 -1.73
CA LEU A 557 -29.77 6.57 -1.29
C LEU A 557 -31.30 6.67 -1.06
N ALA A 558 -32.11 6.03 -1.91
CA ALA A 558 -33.56 6.03 -1.78
C ALA A 558 -34.06 5.18 -0.60
N THR A 559 -33.31 4.15 -0.18
CA THR A 559 -33.70 3.19 0.87
C THR A 559 -32.88 3.32 2.15
N LEU A 560 -32.08 4.40 2.28
CA LEU A 560 -31.25 4.63 3.47
C LEU A 560 -32.13 4.73 4.71
N PRO A 561 -31.96 3.85 5.73
CA PRO A 561 -32.81 3.76 6.91
C PRO A 561 -32.65 4.95 7.87
#